data_459103ae641bdc0993d3557029d76d19
#
_entry.id   459103ae641bdc0993d3557029d76d19
#
_cell.length_a   1.000
_cell.length_b   1.000
_cell.length_c   1.000
_cell.angle_alpha   90.00
_cell.angle_beta   90.00
_cell.angle_gamma   90.00
#
_symmetry.space_group_name_H-M   'P 1'
#
loop_
_entity.id
_entity.type
_entity.pdbx_description
1 polymer ?
#
loop_
_entity_poly.entity_id
_entity_poly.type
_entity_poly.pdbx_seq_one_letter_code
_entity_poly.pdbx_strand_id
1 'polypeptide(L)'
;ASEGSGQDYRTASAEARLVVERRHFTDDVRMMRRGTSTSELAAGIAYTLRKFPNHYQALMTMGDYALKVKRNPPPGGQYTVECWFERAIRFRPDDAMVKTVYGLYLIKASRPKDAVTQLETAVEQAGDDANVHYNLGLAYADLKQYDKALQSAHAAYRLGFPLPGLKNRLQRAGAWREP
;
A
#
# COMPACT_ATOMS: atom_id res chain seq x y z
N ALA A 1 -1.42 -22.68 18.12
CA ALA A 1 -2.40 -22.79 17.03
C ALA A 1 -1.70 -22.32 15.77
N SER A 2 -1.48 -23.22 14.81
CA SER A 2 -0.94 -22.88 13.50
C SER A 2 -1.91 -21.89 12.85
N GLU A 3 -1.49 -20.63 12.75
CA GLU A 3 -2.15 -19.67 11.86
C GLU A 3 -2.08 -20.30 10.47
N GLY A 4 -3.24 -20.72 9.95
CA GLY A 4 -3.33 -21.40 8.67
C GLY A 4 -2.58 -20.61 7.60
N SER A 5 -1.71 -21.27 6.89
CA SER A 5 -0.97 -20.74 5.76
C SER A 5 -1.97 -20.09 4.82
N GLY A 6 -1.96 -18.75 4.75
CA GLY A 6 -2.78 -18.00 3.78
C GLY A 6 -2.42 -18.41 2.35
N GLN A 7 -3.26 -18.03 1.40
CA GLN A 7 -3.03 -18.27 -0.02
C GLN A 7 -2.43 -17.02 -0.67
N ASP A 8 -1.46 -17.20 -1.57
CA ASP A 8 -0.89 -16.08 -2.32
C ASP A 8 -1.95 -15.49 -3.28
N TYR A 9 -2.28 -14.22 -3.07
CA TYR A 9 -3.31 -13.54 -3.85
C TYR A 9 -2.97 -13.46 -5.35
N ARG A 10 -1.69 -13.34 -5.69
CA ARG A 10 -1.23 -13.24 -7.09
C ARG A 10 -1.49 -14.51 -7.89
N THR A 11 -1.41 -15.67 -7.23
CA THR A 11 -1.52 -16.98 -7.88
C THR A 11 -2.82 -17.73 -7.55
N ALA A 12 -3.62 -17.19 -6.63
CA ALA A 12 -4.92 -17.74 -6.29
C ALA A 12 -5.85 -17.79 -7.51
N SER A 13 -6.68 -18.82 -7.59
CA SER A 13 -7.69 -18.91 -8.66
C SER A 13 -8.70 -17.75 -8.56
N ALA A 14 -9.27 -17.37 -9.70
CA ALA A 14 -10.30 -16.34 -9.74
C ALA A 14 -11.50 -16.70 -8.83
N GLU A 15 -11.88 -17.99 -8.81
CA GLU A 15 -12.96 -18.50 -7.96
C GLU A 15 -12.63 -18.31 -6.48
N ALA A 16 -11.44 -18.71 -6.02
CA ALA A 16 -11.02 -18.55 -4.63
C ALA A 16 -11.01 -17.08 -4.19
N ARG A 17 -10.53 -16.18 -5.05
CA ARG A 17 -10.58 -14.73 -4.79
C ARG A 17 -12.01 -14.23 -4.70
N LEU A 18 -12.84 -14.54 -5.69
CA LEU A 18 -14.24 -14.09 -5.74
C LEU A 18 -15.08 -14.54 -4.54
N VAL A 19 -14.88 -15.76 -4.05
CA VAL A 19 -15.61 -16.28 -2.87
C VAL A 19 -15.34 -15.41 -1.64
N VAL A 20 -14.09 -15.00 -1.43
CA VAL A 20 -13.71 -14.17 -0.29
C VAL A 20 -14.13 -12.71 -0.51
N GLU A 21 -13.83 -12.15 -1.68
CA GLU A 21 -14.08 -10.73 -1.97
C GLU A 21 -15.57 -10.41 -1.95
N ARG A 22 -16.42 -11.24 -2.55
CA ARG A 22 -17.90 -11.04 -2.56
C ARG A 22 -18.52 -11.02 -1.17
N ARG A 23 -17.93 -11.70 -0.19
CA ARG A 23 -18.49 -11.82 1.16
C ARG A 23 -17.84 -10.88 2.17
N HIS A 24 -16.56 -10.58 2.01
CA HIS A 24 -15.76 -9.92 3.04
C HIS A 24 -15.04 -8.66 2.56
N PHE A 25 -14.80 -8.52 1.25
CA PHE A 25 -14.15 -7.34 0.67
C PHE A 25 -15.01 -6.77 -0.47
N THR A 26 -16.29 -6.53 -0.16
CA THR A 26 -17.26 -5.96 -1.10
C THR A 26 -16.90 -4.53 -1.49
N ASP A 27 -17.53 -3.98 -2.52
CA ASP A 27 -17.34 -2.59 -2.92
C ASP A 27 -17.63 -1.61 -1.77
N ASP A 28 -18.62 -1.88 -0.93
CA ASP A 28 -18.91 -1.05 0.23
C ASP A 28 -17.77 -1.07 1.27
N VAL A 29 -17.14 -2.22 1.49
CA VAL A 29 -15.97 -2.36 2.37
C VAL A 29 -14.77 -1.65 1.75
N ARG A 30 -14.49 -1.89 0.47
CA ARG A 30 -13.39 -1.27 -0.26
C ARG A 30 -13.51 0.25 -0.30
N MET A 31 -14.71 0.78 -0.46
CA MET A 31 -15.00 2.22 -0.46
C MET A 31 -15.20 2.78 0.94
N MET A 32 -14.98 1.98 1.98
CA MET A 32 -15.13 2.39 3.38
C MET A 32 -16.51 3.01 3.70
N ARG A 33 -17.57 2.51 3.08
CA ARG A 33 -18.95 2.98 3.30
C ARG A 33 -19.58 2.28 4.50
N ARG A 34 -19.56 0.94 4.52
CA ARG A 34 -20.08 0.10 5.59
C ARG A 34 -19.39 -1.25 5.61
N GLY A 35 -19.45 -1.95 6.75
CA GLY A 35 -19.05 -3.35 6.87
C GLY A 35 -20.06 -4.29 6.19
N THR A 36 -19.76 -5.57 6.19
CA THR A 36 -20.71 -6.60 5.79
C THR A 36 -21.80 -6.74 6.85
N SER A 37 -22.98 -7.18 6.48
CA SER A 37 -24.30 -7.04 7.15
C SER A 37 -24.37 -7.10 8.70
N THR A 38 -23.40 -7.69 9.37
CA THR A 38 -23.35 -7.85 10.84
C THR A 38 -22.00 -7.55 11.47
N SER A 39 -21.00 -7.12 10.70
CA SER A 39 -19.64 -6.93 11.19
C SER A 39 -19.12 -5.51 10.94
N GLU A 40 -18.21 -5.07 11.81
CA GLU A 40 -17.46 -3.85 11.61
C GLU A 40 -16.67 -3.92 10.29
N LEU A 41 -16.48 -2.78 9.64
CA LEU A 41 -15.82 -2.68 8.33
C LEU A 41 -14.45 -3.39 8.32
N ALA A 42 -13.61 -3.12 9.32
CA ALA A 42 -12.28 -3.71 9.38
C ALA A 42 -12.30 -5.23 9.65
N ALA A 43 -13.39 -5.79 10.18
CA ALA A 43 -13.50 -7.23 10.41
C ALA A 43 -13.55 -8.01 9.08
N GLY A 44 -14.25 -7.49 8.06
CA GLY A 44 -14.25 -8.04 6.71
C GLY A 44 -12.87 -7.97 6.05
N ILE A 45 -12.20 -6.82 6.19
CA ILE A 45 -10.84 -6.64 5.69
C ILE A 45 -9.89 -7.63 6.39
N ALA A 46 -9.98 -7.75 7.71
CA ALA A 46 -9.15 -8.68 8.49
C ALA A 46 -9.38 -10.15 8.07
N TYR A 47 -10.62 -10.54 7.80
CA TYR A 47 -10.92 -11.87 7.26
C TYR A 47 -10.22 -12.09 5.92
N THR A 48 -10.32 -11.13 5.00
CA THR A 48 -9.68 -11.17 3.69
C THR A 48 -8.17 -11.33 3.83
N LEU A 49 -7.53 -10.55 4.72
CA LEU A 49 -6.08 -10.61 4.96
C LEU A 49 -5.63 -11.91 5.65
N ARG A 50 -6.49 -12.59 6.40
CA ARG A 50 -6.17 -13.93 6.91
C ARG A 50 -6.15 -14.98 5.80
N LYS A 51 -7.03 -14.85 4.81
CA LYS A 51 -7.10 -15.78 3.66
C LYS A 51 -6.03 -15.46 2.60
N PHE A 52 -5.83 -14.19 2.34
CA PHE A 52 -4.86 -13.68 1.37
C PHE A 52 -3.96 -12.63 2.04
N PRO A 53 -2.86 -13.03 2.70
CA PRO A 53 -2.00 -12.09 3.43
C PRO A 53 -1.46 -10.95 2.59
N ASN A 54 -1.18 -11.20 1.31
CA ASN A 54 -0.66 -10.22 0.35
C ASN A 54 -1.74 -9.60 -0.55
N HIS A 55 -3.00 -9.57 -0.11
CA HIS A 55 -4.06 -8.86 -0.84
C HIS A 55 -3.86 -7.34 -0.72
N TYR A 56 -3.13 -6.75 -1.66
CA TYR A 56 -2.67 -5.37 -1.57
C TYR A 56 -3.79 -4.33 -1.42
N GLN A 57 -4.95 -4.52 -2.07
CA GLN A 57 -6.10 -3.62 -1.93
C GLN A 57 -6.70 -3.68 -0.52
N ALA A 58 -6.78 -4.87 0.07
CA ALA A 58 -7.26 -5.03 1.45
C ALA A 58 -6.28 -4.40 2.46
N LEU A 59 -4.97 -4.56 2.25
CA LEU A 59 -3.93 -3.90 3.06
C LEU A 59 -4.07 -2.37 2.97
N MET A 60 -4.21 -1.84 1.76
CA MET A 60 -4.39 -0.40 1.53
C MET A 60 -5.66 0.12 2.21
N THR A 61 -6.78 -0.57 2.05
CA THR A 61 -8.06 -0.18 2.67
C THR A 61 -7.98 -0.24 4.20
N MET A 62 -7.29 -1.23 4.78
CA MET A 62 -7.06 -1.31 6.23
C MET A 62 -6.30 -0.09 6.73
N GLY A 63 -5.24 0.30 6.02
CA GLY A 63 -4.44 1.49 6.34
C GLY A 63 -5.26 2.78 6.23
N ASP A 64 -5.95 2.97 5.12
CA ASP A 64 -6.77 4.16 4.88
C ASP A 64 -7.91 4.28 5.92
N TYR A 65 -8.51 3.16 6.30
CA TYR A 65 -9.55 3.15 7.33
C TYR A 65 -9.00 3.51 8.71
N ALA A 66 -7.85 2.96 9.09
CA ALA A 66 -7.19 3.31 10.35
C ALA A 66 -6.87 4.81 10.44
N LEU A 67 -6.37 5.40 9.35
CA LEU A 67 -6.11 6.84 9.26
C LEU A 67 -7.41 7.66 9.35
N LYS A 68 -8.47 7.22 8.67
CA LYS A 68 -9.77 7.89 8.69
C LYS A 68 -10.38 7.93 10.09
N VAL A 69 -10.34 6.82 10.82
CA VAL A 69 -10.90 6.73 12.19
C VAL A 69 -9.92 7.15 13.28
N LYS A 70 -8.67 7.47 12.89
CA LYS A 70 -7.57 7.86 13.80
C LYS A 70 -7.34 6.83 14.91
N ARG A 71 -7.44 5.55 14.59
CA ARG A 71 -7.20 4.42 15.50
C ARG A 71 -6.41 3.33 14.82
N ASN A 72 -5.39 2.81 15.49
CA ASN A 72 -4.56 1.72 15.03
C ASN A 72 -4.29 0.73 16.19
N PRO A 73 -4.91 -0.46 16.20
CA PRO A 73 -5.79 -0.99 15.16
C PRO A 73 -7.13 -0.25 15.06
N PRO A 74 -7.73 -0.20 13.86
CA PRO A 74 -9.08 0.31 13.70
C PRO A 74 -10.10 -0.67 14.31
N PRO A 75 -11.33 -0.22 14.65
CA PRO A 75 -12.36 -1.09 15.20
C PRO A 75 -12.62 -2.31 14.31
N GLY A 76 -12.54 -3.52 14.87
CA GLY A 76 -12.66 -4.79 14.14
C GLY A 76 -11.39 -5.23 13.41
N GLY A 77 -10.33 -4.43 13.41
CA GLY A 77 -9.10 -4.67 12.66
C GLY A 77 -8.16 -5.74 13.22
N GLN A 78 -8.39 -6.18 14.46
CA GLN A 78 -7.64 -7.20 15.22
C GLN A 78 -6.17 -6.83 15.53
N TYR A 79 -5.40 -6.47 14.53
CA TYR A 79 -3.99 -6.09 14.64
C TYR A 79 -3.76 -4.68 14.10
N THR A 80 -2.62 -4.08 14.47
CA THR A 80 -2.19 -2.82 13.87
C THR A 80 -1.99 -2.96 12.36
N VAL A 81 -2.07 -1.85 11.65
CA VAL A 81 -1.86 -1.82 10.19
C VAL A 81 -0.46 -2.34 9.86
N GLU A 82 0.54 -1.92 10.63
CA GLU A 82 1.92 -2.37 10.47
C GLU A 82 2.04 -3.89 10.62
N CYS A 83 1.37 -4.49 11.60
CA CYS A 83 1.38 -5.94 11.80
C CYS A 83 0.79 -6.69 10.59
N TRP A 84 -0.26 -6.16 9.97
CA TRP A 84 -0.81 -6.73 8.73
C TRP A 84 0.18 -6.66 7.58
N PHE A 85 0.85 -5.53 7.39
CA PHE A 85 1.88 -5.37 6.36
C PHE A 85 3.09 -6.27 6.60
N GLU A 86 3.61 -6.31 7.82
CA GLU A 86 4.74 -7.17 8.18
C GLU A 86 4.43 -8.65 7.99
N ARG A 87 3.20 -9.07 8.33
CA ARG A 87 2.74 -10.43 8.05
C ARG A 87 2.73 -10.72 6.54
N ALA A 88 2.24 -9.79 5.74
CA ALA A 88 2.23 -9.91 4.27
C ALA A 88 3.65 -10.03 3.70
N ILE A 89 4.59 -9.21 4.19
CA ILE A 89 6.00 -9.22 3.77
C ILE A 89 6.66 -10.53 4.17
N ARG A 90 6.43 -11.03 5.38
CA ARG A 90 6.96 -12.35 5.80
C ARG A 90 6.38 -13.49 4.97
N PHE A 91 5.11 -13.39 4.61
CA PHE A 91 4.43 -14.39 3.78
C PHE A 91 4.98 -14.43 2.36
N ARG A 92 5.17 -13.25 1.74
CA ARG A 92 5.72 -13.11 0.38
C ARG A 92 6.76 -11.98 0.33
N PRO A 93 8.01 -12.26 0.70
CA PRO A 93 9.08 -11.26 0.71
C PRO A 93 9.39 -10.68 -0.70
N ASP A 94 9.04 -11.43 -1.74
CA ASP A 94 9.22 -11.08 -3.15
C ASP A 94 8.09 -10.21 -3.72
N ASP A 95 7.05 -9.90 -2.94
CA ASP A 95 5.92 -9.11 -3.42
C ASP A 95 6.19 -7.60 -3.29
N ALA A 96 6.68 -6.99 -4.37
CA ALA A 96 6.98 -5.56 -4.42
C ALA A 96 5.71 -4.70 -4.23
N MET A 97 4.54 -5.17 -4.68
CA MET A 97 3.29 -4.41 -4.52
C MET A 97 2.92 -4.22 -3.06
N VAL A 98 3.12 -5.22 -2.20
CA VAL A 98 2.90 -5.09 -0.75
C VAL A 98 3.76 -3.99 -0.16
N LYS A 99 5.06 -3.94 -0.52
CA LYS A 99 5.97 -2.90 -0.04
C LYS A 99 5.60 -1.52 -0.58
N THR A 100 5.15 -1.46 -1.82
CA THR A 100 4.70 -0.21 -2.45
C THR A 100 3.49 0.38 -1.71
N VAL A 101 2.46 -0.42 -1.45
CA VAL A 101 1.28 0.07 -0.73
C VAL A 101 1.56 0.32 0.75
N TYR A 102 2.52 -0.40 1.34
CA TYR A 102 2.99 -0.09 2.69
C TYR A 102 3.69 1.28 2.73
N GLY A 103 4.57 1.55 1.77
CA GLY A 103 5.21 2.86 1.64
C GLY A 103 4.18 3.99 1.47
N LEU A 104 3.15 3.78 0.65
CA LEU A 104 2.06 4.75 0.49
C LEU A 104 1.30 5.01 1.80
N TYR A 105 0.96 3.97 2.55
CA TYR A 105 0.37 4.12 3.89
C TYR A 105 1.28 4.92 4.82
N LEU A 106 2.58 4.62 4.85
CA LEU A 106 3.55 5.31 5.72
C LEU A 106 3.70 6.79 5.35
N ILE A 107 3.66 7.15 4.06
CA ILE A 107 3.61 8.55 3.61
C ILE A 107 2.37 9.25 4.20
N LYS A 108 1.19 8.65 4.03
CA LYS A 108 -0.07 9.18 4.55
C LYS A 108 -0.08 9.29 6.08
N ALA A 109 0.61 8.39 6.76
CA ALA A 109 0.80 8.38 8.22
C ALA A 109 1.90 9.35 8.70
N SER A 110 2.45 10.20 7.82
CA SER A 110 3.53 11.16 8.12
C SER A 110 4.83 10.48 8.62
N ARG A 111 5.12 9.30 8.08
CA ARG A 111 6.33 8.51 8.38
C ARG A 111 7.20 8.30 7.11
N PRO A 112 7.67 9.39 6.48
CA PRO A 112 8.34 9.28 5.19
C PRO A 112 9.69 8.54 5.25
N LYS A 113 10.39 8.54 6.38
CA LYS A 113 11.64 7.75 6.54
C LYS A 113 11.38 6.26 6.43
N ASP A 114 10.36 5.77 7.12
CA ASP A 114 9.98 4.35 7.05
C ASP A 114 9.45 4.00 5.66
N ALA A 115 8.73 4.92 5.02
CA ALA A 115 8.25 4.76 3.65
C ALA A 115 9.41 4.57 2.66
N VAL A 116 10.47 5.38 2.76
CA VAL A 116 11.66 5.24 1.91
C VAL A 116 12.24 3.83 2.00
N THR A 117 12.39 3.29 3.22
CA THR A 117 12.93 1.93 3.42
C THR A 117 12.13 0.87 2.65
N GLN A 118 10.80 0.94 2.72
CA GLN A 118 9.95 -0.01 2.00
C GLN A 118 9.99 0.20 0.49
N LEU A 119 9.97 1.44 0.04
CA LEU A 119 9.92 1.79 -1.38
C LEU A 119 11.26 1.57 -2.10
N GLU A 120 12.40 1.78 -1.45
CA GLU A 120 13.71 1.44 -2.01
C GLU A 120 13.80 -0.07 -2.28
N THR A 121 13.38 -0.91 -1.32
CA THR A 121 13.32 -2.36 -1.52
C THR A 121 12.32 -2.73 -2.64
N ALA A 122 11.18 -2.03 -2.73
CA ALA A 122 10.23 -2.27 -3.82
C ALA A 122 10.83 -1.93 -5.20
N VAL A 123 11.63 -0.85 -5.31
CA VAL A 123 12.35 -0.50 -6.56
C VAL A 123 13.36 -1.58 -6.95
N GLU A 124 14.08 -2.15 -5.98
CA GLU A 124 15.01 -3.27 -6.25
C GLU A 124 14.29 -4.49 -6.83
N GLN A 125 13.04 -4.72 -6.46
CA GLN A 125 12.23 -5.87 -6.89
C GLN A 125 11.41 -5.60 -8.16
N ALA A 126 10.99 -4.37 -8.39
CA ALA A 126 10.11 -3.95 -9.48
C ALA A 126 10.54 -2.57 -10.03
N GLY A 127 11.79 -2.46 -10.46
CA GLY A 127 12.38 -1.21 -10.95
C GLY A 127 11.81 -0.69 -12.27
N ASP A 128 10.97 -1.47 -12.93
CA ASP A 128 10.22 -1.13 -14.14
C ASP A 128 8.77 -0.67 -13.85
N ASP A 129 8.36 -0.63 -12.58
CA ASP A 129 7.04 -0.13 -12.18
C ASP A 129 7.08 1.38 -11.88
N ALA A 130 6.41 2.15 -12.74
CA ALA A 130 6.32 3.60 -12.60
C ALA A 130 5.72 4.07 -11.26
N ASN A 131 4.79 3.30 -10.69
CA ASN A 131 4.15 3.64 -9.40
C ASN A 131 5.13 3.59 -8.24
N VAL A 132 6.04 2.61 -8.24
CA VAL A 132 7.04 2.46 -7.18
C VAL A 132 7.95 3.68 -7.16
N HIS A 133 8.48 4.09 -8.31
CA HIS A 133 9.33 5.28 -8.43
C HIS A 133 8.60 6.56 -8.05
N TYR A 134 7.33 6.71 -8.47
CA TYR A 134 6.53 7.87 -8.12
C TYR A 134 6.34 8.00 -6.60
N ASN A 135 5.97 6.92 -5.94
CA ASN A 135 5.77 6.91 -4.48
C ASN A 135 7.08 7.13 -3.72
N LEU A 136 8.19 6.57 -4.19
CA LEU A 136 9.52 6.84 -3.63
C LEU A 136 9.89 8.32 -3.75
N GLY A 137 9.62 8.92 -4.90
CA GLY A 137 9.80 10.36 -5.12
C GLY A 137 8.97 11.22 -4.15
N LEU A 138 7.73 10.83 -3.89
CA LEU A 138 6.88 11.52 -2.89
C LEU A 138 7.50 11.44 -1.49
N ALA A 139 7.98 10.25 -1.07
CA ALA A 139 8.61 10.05 0.23
C ALA A 139 9.89 10.90 0.37
N TYR A 140 10.75 10.92 -0.65
CA TYR A 140 11.93 11.79 -0.66
C TYR A 140 11.57 13.27 -0.62
N ALA A 141 10.53 13.70 -1.33
CA ALA A 141 10.08 15.08 -1.31
C ALA A 141 9.53 15.49 0.08
N ASP A 142 8.89 14.57 0.81
CA ASP A 142 8.47 14.80 2.20
C ASP A 142 9.67 15.01 3.14
N LEU A 143 10.79 14.34 2.86
CA LEU A 143 12.05 14.49 3.56
C LEU A 143 12.89 15.68 3.06
N LYS A 144 12.41 16.44 2.09
CA LYS A 144 13.14 17.52 1.39
C LYS A 144 14.44 17.06 0.73
N GLN A 145 14.55 15.78 0.42
CA GLN A 145 15.66 15.19 -0.35
C GLN A 145 15.36 15.34 -1.84
N TYR A 146 15.38 16.57 -2.31
CA TYR A 146 14.87 16.92 -3.64
C TYR A 146 15.65 16.31 -4.79
N ASP A 147 16.97 16.12 -4.66
CA ASP A 147 17.77 15.48 -5.71
C ASP A 147 17.34 14.02 -5.93
N LYS A 148 17.13 13.27 -4.85
CA LYS A 148 16.62 11.90 -4.91
C LYS A 148 15.17 11.86 -5.40
N ALA A 149 14.34 12.81 -4.95
CA ALA A 149 12.96 12.94 -5.43
C ALA A 149 12.91 13.22 -6.92
N LEU A 150 13.81 14.06 -7.46
CA LEU A 150 13.92 14.35 -8.89
C LEU A 150 14.32 13.12 -9.70
N GLN A 151 15.31 12.34 -9.23
CA GLN A 151 15.69 11.08 -9.88
C GLN A 151 14.53 10.09 -9.95
N SER A 152 13.81 9.93 -8.86
CA SER A 152 12.62 9.07 -8.80
C SER A 152 11.50 9.58 -9.73
N ALA A 153 11.28 10.90 -9.78
CA ALA A 153 10.31 11.52 -10.69
C ALA A 153 10.65 11.24 -12.16
N HIS A 154 11.92 11.46 -12.55
CA HIS A 154 12.37 11.16 -13.91
C HIS A 154 12.18 9.69 -14.27
N ALA A 155 12.50 8.76 -13.36
CA ALA A 155 12.28 7.34 -13.57
C ALA A 155 10.78 7.04 -13.76
N ALA A 156 9.91 7.55 -12.88
CA ALA A 156 8.47 7.34 -12.96
C ALA A 156 7.89 7.85 -14.29
N TYR A 157 8.23 9.07 -14.69
CA TYR A 157 7.69 9.67 -15.92
C TYR A 157 8.24 9.03 -17.19
N ARG A 158 9.50 8.62 -17.20
CA ARG A 158 10.06 7.83 -18.30
C ARG A 158 9.34 6.48 -18.47
N LEU A 159 8.88 5.89 -17.37
CA LEU A 159 8.08 4.66 -17.37
C LEU A 159 6.57 4.92 -17.62
N GLY A 160 6.17 6.15 -17.91
CA GLY A 160 4.82 6.52 -18.31
C GLY A 160 3.85 6.82 -17.17
N PHE A 161 4.33 7.18 -15.97
CA PHE A 161 3.43 7.58 -14.89
C PHE A 161 2.60 8.82 -15.29
N PRO A 162 1.25 8.78 -15.21
CA PRO A 162 0.41 9.78 -15.86
C PRO A 162 0.19 11.07 -15.05
N LEU A 163 0.38 11.02 -13.71
CA LEU A 163 -0.04 12.14 -12.85
C LEU A 163 1.12 13.12 -12.58
N PRO A 164 0.93 14.43 -12.77
CA PRO A 164 1.99 15.42 -12.64
C PRO A 164 2.28 15.87 -11.20
N GLY A 165 1.65 15.28 -10.19
CA GLY A 165 1.68 15.76 -8.81
C GLY A 165 3.09 15.91 -8.24
N LEU A 166 3.97 14.94 -8.47
CA LEU A 166 5.35 14.99 -8.00
C LEU A 166 6.15 16.06 -8.76
N LYS A 167 6.00 16.18 -10.10
CA LYS A 167 6.60 17.24 -10.91
C LYS A 167 6.18 18.62 -10.39
N ASN A 168 4.89 18.83 -10.22
CA ASN A 168 4.34 20.10 -9.71
C ASN A 168 4.88 20.44 -8.32
N ARG A 169 5.05 19.43 -7.46
CA ARG A 169 5.61 19.60 -6.12
C ARG A 169 7.07 20.04 -6.18
N LEU A 170 7.88 19.39 -7.01
CA LEU A 170 9.28 19.73 -7.22
C LEU A 170 9.45 21.11 -7.87
N GLN A 171 8.58 21.49 -8.81
CA GLN A 171 8.57 22.83 -9.39
C GLN A 171 8.31 23.91 -8.34
N ARG A 172 7.32 23.71 -7.47
CA ARG A 172 7.04 24.65 -6.36
C ARG A 172 8.20 24.75 -5.35
N ALA A 173 8.96 23.67 -5.18
CA ALA A 173 10.15 23.67 -4.36
C ALA A 173 11.39 24.24 -5.05
N GLY A 174 11.30 24.65 -6.33
CA GLY A 174 12.44 25.11 -7.12
C GLY A 174 13.45 24.01 -7.47
N ALA A 175 13.04 22.74 -7.33
CA ALA A 175 13.91 21.58 -7.46
C ALA A 175 13.70 20.79 -8.77
N TRP A 176 12.70 21.15 -9.58
CA TRP A 176 12.49 20.50 -10.87
C TRP A 176 13.57 20.91 -11.89
N ARG A 177 14.10 19.91 -12.57
CA ARG A 177 14.94 20.06 -13.78
C ARG A 177 14.41 19.08 -14.82
N GLU A 178 14.42 19.47 -16.07
CA GLU A 178 14.09 18.54 -17.17
C GLU A 178 15.18 17.46 -17.25
N PRO A 179 14.82 16.24 -17.71
CA PRO A 179 15.77 15.11 -17.84
C PRO A 179 16.94 15.41 -18.77
#